data_6a2996836378e4e9096c6900826d2f4c
#
_entry.id   6a2996836378e4e9096c6900826d2f4c
#
_cell.length_a   1.000
_cell.length_b   1.000
_cell.length_c   1.000
_cell.angle_alpha   90.00
_cell.angle_beta   90.00
_cell.angle_gamma   90.00
#
_symmetry.space_group_name_H-M   'P 1'
#
loop_
_entity.id
_entity.type
_entity.pdbx_description
1 polymer ?
#
loop_
_entity_poly.entity_id
_entity_poly.type
_entity_poly.pdbx_seq_one_letter_code
_entity_poly.pdbx_strand_id
1 'polypeptide(L)'
;SVLSLDNDSIILGMIHDIFVQNGVHCDTCTSTGEMAEKLREGHYDLLTTDLKMQDASGYEVLELLRTSDIGNSRTIPVMVVTGSKSITKEELAGAGFGSVLYKPFSIDELLAAAEECIGEDSTPRIDLGPLFAYGDKRQRLECLVRETEKEMAAIREEAERCDRDRLDYWIHHICSSWMLIHAEGPLQELYDVLHGNGTAEEIRKYAGKVTGQGETIIRLARKEME
;
A
#
# COMPACT_ATOMS: atom_id res chain seq x y z
N SER A 1 1.20 -4.79 -8.98
CA SER A 1 0.36 -5.26 -10.09
C SER A 1 -1.05 -4.66 -9.99
N VAL A 2 -1.62 -4.26 -11.12
CA VAL A 2 -2.94 -3.63 -11.23
C VAL A 2 -3.83 -4.49 -12.10
N LEU A 3 -5.10 -4.64 -11.72
CA LEU A 3 -6.16 -5.20 -12.56
C LEU A 3 -7.14 -4.07 -12.93
N SER A 4 -7.31 -3.79 -14.21
CA SER A 4 -8.19 -2.73 -14.70
C SER A 4 -9.44 -3.31 -15.37
N LEU A 5 -10.61 -2.94 -14.87
CA LEU A 5 -11.92 -3.36 -15.35
C LEU A 5 -12.69 -2.16 -15.93
N ASP A 6 -12.96 -2.19 -17.23
CA ASP A 6 -13.79 -1.19 -17.91
C ASP A 6 -14.39 -1.84 -19.18
N ASN A 7 -15.58 -1.48 -19.60
CA ASN A 7 -16.13 -1.95 -20.85
C ASN A 7 -15.62 -1.15 -22.07
N ASP A 8 -14.86 -0.09 -21.87
CA ASP A 8 -14.22 0.69 -22.94
C ASP A 8 -12.76 0.24 -23.13
N SER A 9 -12.50 -0.48 -24.22
CA SER A 9 -11.18 -0.99 -24.57
C SER A 9 -10.13 0.11 -24.82
N ILE A 10 -10.56 1.33 -25.21
CA ILE A 10 -9.64 2.46 -25.43
C ILE A 10 -9.13 2.94 -24.06
N ILE A 11 -10.03 3.09 -23.10
CA ILE A 11 -9.68 3.47 -21.73
C ILE A 11 -8.78 2.40 -21.09
N LEU A 12 -9.13 1.13 -21.24
CA LEU A 12 -8.29 0.02 -20.74
C LEU A 12 -6.89 0.05 -21.35
N GLY A 13 -6.78 0.23 -22.68
CA GLY A 13 -5.49 0.33 -23.34
C GLY A 13 -4.65 1.51 -22.83
N MET A 14 -5.27 2.67 -22.63
CA MET A 14 -4.59 3.84 -22.09
C MET A 14 -4.10 3.62 -20.65
N ILE A 15 -4.95 3.09 -19.78
CA ILE A 15 -4.58 2.79 -18.37
C ILE A 15 -3.45 1.75 -18.33
N HIS A 16 -3.57 0.67 -19.11
CA HIS A 16 -2.53 -0.35 -19.25
C HIS A 16 -1.19 0.27 -19.64
N ASP A 17 -1.17 1.06 -20.73
CA ASP A 17 0.07 1.65 -21.24
C ASP A 17 0.71 2.60 -20.24
N ILE A 18 -0.09 3.39 -19.52
CA ILE A 18 0.42 4.29 -18.46
C ILE A 18 1.10 3.47 -17.35
N PHE A 19 0.45 2.45 -16.82
CA PHE A 19 1.04 1.63 -15.75
C PHE A 19 2.30 0.88 -16.20
N VAL A 20 2.26 0.27 -17.40
CA VAL A 20 3.41 -0.48 -17.94
C VAL A 20 4.60 0.43 -18.21
N GLN A 21 4.39 1.63 -18.78
CA GLN A 21 5.46 2.60 -19.01
C GLN A 21 6.09 3.12 -17.70
N ASN A 22 5.35 3.06 -16.59
CA ASN A 22 5.85 3.41 -15.26
C ASN A 22 6.31 2.18 -14.44
N GLY A 23 6.56 1.03 -15.11
CA GLY A 23 7.14 -0.16 -14.49
C GLY A 23 6.16 -0.99 -13.64
N VAL A 24 4.86 -0.73 -13.76
CA VAL A 24 3.81 -1.45 -13.02
C VAL A 24 3.14 -2.46 -13.94
N HIS A 25 3.11 -3.73 -13.52
CA HIS A 25 2.36 -4.76 -14.25
C HIS A 25 0.86 -4.44 -14.19
N CYS A 26 0.20 -4.45 -15.36
CA CYS A 26 -1.22 -4.15 -15.48
C CYS A 26 -1.91 -5.16 -16.38
N ASP A 27 -2.91 -5.84 -15.85
CA ASP A 27 -3.85 -6.66 -16.63
C ASP A 27 -5.16 -5.91 -16.82
N THR A 28 -5.84 -6.19 -17.92
CA THR A 28 -7.12 -5.58 -18.26
C THR A 28 -8.20 -6.65 -18.44
N CYS A 29 -9.43 -6.32 -18.08
CA CYS A 29 -10.61 -7.15 -18.30
C CYS A 29 -11.80 -6.28 -18.67
N THR A 30 -12.73 -6.84 -19.46
CA THR A 30 -13.91 -6.13 -19.97
C THR A 30 -15.20 -6.56 -19.30
N SER A 31 -15.13 -7.57 -18.42
CA SER A 31 -16.28 -8.11 -17.69
C SER A 31 -15.92 -8.60 -16.29
N THR A 32 -16.92 -8.69 -15.44
CA THR A 32 -16.78 -9.25 -14.09
C THR A 32 -16.36 -10.72 -14.08
N GLY A 33 -16.73 -11.47 -15.12
CA GLY A 33 -16.31 -12.85 -15.31
C GLY A 33 -14.79 -12.97 -15.54
N GLU A 34 -14.26 -12.20 -16.49
CA GLU A 34 -12.81 -12.13 -16.74
C GLU A 34 -12.04 -11.62 -15.52
N MET A 35 -12.57 -10.61 -14.81
CA MET A 35 -12.00 -10.13 -13.55
C MET A 35 -11.86 -11.26 -12.53
N ALA A 36 -12.91 -12.05 -12.34
CA ALA A 36 -12.92 -13.16 -11.38
C ALA A 36 -11.92 -14.27 -11.78
N GLU A 37 -11.74 -14.56 -13.08
CA GLU A 37 -10.73 -15.50 -13.56
C GLU A 37 -9.32 -15.01 -13.25
N LYS A 38 -9.01 -13.75 -13.58
CA LYS A 38 -7.69 -13.15 -13.31
C LYS A 38 -7.37 -13.10 -11.82
N LEU A 39 -8.34 -12.79 -10.97
CA LEU A 39 -8.15 -12.81 -9.50
C LEU A 39 -7.92 -14.23 -8.94
N ARG A 40 -8.35 -15.30 -9.63
CA ARG A 40 -8.02 -16.70 -9.25
C ARG A 40 -6.59 -17.06 -9.62
N GLU A 41 -6.09 -16.52 -10.72
CA GLU A 41 -4.80 -16.88 -11.31
C GLU A 41 -3.66 -16.02 -10.78
N GLY A 42 -3.95 -14.77 -10.32
CA GLY A 42 -2.97 -13.79 -9.92
C GLY A 42 -3.32 -13.07 -8.62
N HIS A 43 -2.31 -12.36 -8.10
CA HIS A 43 -2.46 -11.44 -6.99
C HIS A 43 -2.29 -10.01 -7.49
N TYR A 44 -3.24 -9.14 -7.19
CA TYR A 44 -3.22 -7.74 -7.58
C TYR A 44 -3.24 -6.82 -6.36
N ASP A 45 -2.49 -5.73 -6.44
CA ASP A 45 -2.36 -4.73 -5.38
C ASP A 45 -3.44 -3.63 -5.49
N LEU A 46 -4.05 -3.51 -6.68
CA LEU A 46 -5.10 -2.54 -7.00
C LEU A 46 -6.04 -3.10 -8.04
N LEU A 47 -7.34 -2.84 -7.86
CA LEU A 47 -8.35 -2.99 -8.91
C LEU A 47 -8.88 -1.61 -9.29
N THR A 48 -8.91 -1.29 -10.59
CA THR A 48 -9.61 -0.11 -11.09
C THR A 48 -10.91 -0.51 -11.76
N THR A 49 -11.99 0.24 -11.55
CA THR A 49 -13.30 -0.06 -12.15
C THR A 49 -14.05 1.21 -12.56
N ASP A 50 -14.81 1.18 -13.65
CA ASP A 50 -15.80 2.23 -13.89
C ASP A 50 -17.03 1.99 -13.00
N LEU A 51 -17.75 3.06 -12.69
CA LEU A 51 -19.03 2.98 -12.00
C LEU A 51 -20.16 2.48 -12.89
N LYS A 52 -20.06 2.70 -14.20
CA LYS A 52 -21.13 2.40 -15.19
C LYS A 52 -20.60 1.47 -16.26
N MET A 53 -20.77 0.18 -16.05
CA MET A 53 -20.47 -0.86 -17.04
C MET A 53 -21.75 -1.53 -17.50
N GLN A 54 -21.67 -2.37 -18.53
CA GLN A 54 -22.85 -3.02 -19.13
C GLN A 54 -23.31 -4.23 -18.31
N ASP A 55 -22.38 -4.97 -17.71
CA ASP A 55 -22.64 -6.22 -16.99
C ASP A 55 -22.82 -6.02 -15.47
N ALA A 56 -22.21 -4.98 -14.90
CA ALA A 56 -22.36 -4.63 -13.49
C ALA A 56 -22.00 -3.15 -13.25
N SER A 57 -22.52 -2.57 -12.19
CA SER A 57 -22.02 -1.28 -11.68
C SER A 57 -20.76 -1.47 -10.84
N GLY A 58 -19.94 -0.42 -10.69
CA GLY A 58 -18.77 -0.46 -9.81
C GLY A 58 -19.12 -0.85 -8.36
N TYR A 59 -20.33 -0.49 -7.89
CA TYR A 59 -20.82 -0.90 -6.56
C TYR A 59 -21.06 -2.42 -6.46
N GLU A 60 -21.67 -3.02 -7.49
CA GLU A 60 -21.87 -4.47 -7.55
C GLU A 60 -20.55 -5.21 -7.68
N VAL A 61 -19.56 -4.64 -8.39
CA VAL A 61 -18.18 -5.15 -8.42
C VAL A 61 -17.57 -5.14 -7.02
N LEU A 62 -17.68 -4.04 -6.30
CA LEU A 62 -17.17 -3.93 -4.93
C LEU A 62 -17.86 -4.93 -3.99
N GLU A 63 -19.17 -5.07 -4.06
CA GLU A 63 -19.93 -6.05 -3.28
C GLU A 63 -19.49 -7.48 -3.60
N LEU A 64 -19.37 -7.82 -4.89
CA LEU A 64 -18.87 -9.11 -5.35
C LEU A 64 -17.50 -9.41 -4.76
N LEU A 65 -16.56 -8.45 -4.82
CA LEU A 65 -15.22 -8.61 -4.26
C LEU A 65 -15.25 -8.87 -2.75
N ARG A 66 -16.01 -8.11 -1.99
CA ARG A 66 -16.06 -8.22 -0.51
C ARG A 66 -16.79 -9.47 -0.01
N THR A 67 -17.72 -10.02 -0.80
CA THR A 67 -18.48 -11.23 -0.47
C THR A 67 -17.88 -12.51 -1.03
N SER A 68 -16.99 -12.41 -2.03
CA SER A 68 -16.33 -13.55 -2.67
C SER A 68 -15.06 -13.98 -1.92
N ASP A 69 -14.65 -15.23 -2.13
CA ASP A 69 -13.37 -15.78 -1.64
C ASP A 69 -12.50 -16.16 -2.85
N ILE A 70 -12.20 -15.15 -3.70
CA ILE A 70 -11.48 -15.31 -4.96
C ILE A 70 -10.15 -14.57 -4.86
N GLY A 71 -9.04 -15.31 -4.76
CA GLY A 71 -7.72 -14.70 -4.60
C GLY A 71 -7.68 -13.74 -3.40
N ASN A 72 -7.25 -12.49 -3.64
CA ASN A 72 -7.25 -11.43 -2.63
C ASN A 72 -8.45 -10.46 -2.72
N SER A 73 -9.57 -10.90 -3.32
CA SER A 73 -10.75 -10.06 -3.59
C SER A 73 -11.27 -9.28 -2.39
N ARG A 74 -11.26 -9.89 -1.19
CA ARG A 74 -11.80 -9.26 0.02
C ARG A 74 -11.01 -8.06 0.51
N THR A 75 -9.73 -8.01 0.21
CA THR A 75 -8.79 -7.01 0.74
C THR A 75 -8.22 -6.08 -0.33
N ILE A 76 -8.36 -6.43 -1.61
CA ILE A 76 -7.82 -5.60 -2.71
C ILE A 76 -8.41 -4.19 -2.65
N PRO A 77 -7.58 -3.12 -2.68
CA PRO A 77 -8.04 -1.77 -2.83
C PRO A 77 -8.75 -1.58 -4.18
N VAL A 78 -9.83 -0.81 -4.18
CA VAL A 78 -10.62 -0.56 -5.39
C VAL A 78 -10.69 0.93 -5.67
N MET A 79 -10.14 1.34 -6.82
CA MET A 79 -10.18 2.69 -7.34
C MET A 79 -11.28 2.82 -8.39
N VAL A 80 -12.07 3.86 -8.28
CA VAL A 80 -13.07 4.20 -9.31
C VAL A 80 -12.46 5.12 -10.35
N VAL A 81 -12.65 4.80 -11.63
CA VAL A 81 -12.26 5.64 -12.77
C VAL A 81 -13.52 5.96 -13.59
N THR A 82 -14.10 7.14 -13.42
CA THR A 82 -15.45 7.40 -13.95
C THR A 82 -15.60 8.76 -14.63
N GLY A 83 -16.46 8.83 -15.65
CA GLY A 83 -16.92 10.09 -16.26
C GLY A 83 -18.05 10.79 -15.49
N SER A 84 -18.65 10.14 -14.49
CA SER A 84 -19.77 10.67 -13.74
C SER A 84 -19.31 11.60 -12.62
N LYS A 85 -19.51 12.91 -12.78
CA LYS A 85 -19.20 13.93 -11.78
C LYS A 85 -20.33 14.19 -10.77
N SER A 86 -21.40 13.41 -10.84
CA SER A 86 -22.56 13.57 -9.96
C SER A 86 -22.42 12.88 -8.61
N ILE A 87 -21.39 12.07 -8.44
CA ILE A 87 -21.10 11.32 -7.20
C ILE A 87 -19.82 11.90 -6.59
N THR A 88 -19.86 12.20 -5.31
CA THR A 88 -18.74 12.84 -4.61
C THR A 88 -17.71 11.81 -4.14
N LYS A 89 -16.49 12.28 -3.84
CA LYS A 89 -15.43 11.44 -3.25
C LYS A 89 -15.87 10.84 -1.91
N GLU A 90 -16.56 11.63 -1.10
CA GLU A 90 -17.06 11.24 0.21
C GLU A 90 -18.09 10.11 0.14
N GLU A 91 -19.00 10.17 -0.85
CA GLU A 91 -19.99 9.11 -1.09
C GLU A 91 -19.32 7.81 -1.50
N LEU A 92 -18.31 7.86 -2.38
CA LEU A 92 -17.56 6.69 -2.82
C LEU A 92 -16.68 6.10 -1.69
N ALA A 93 -16.04 6.95 -0.92
CA ALA A 93 -15.27 6.51 0.26
C ALA A 93 -16.21 5.84 1.30
N GLY A 94 -17.39 6.40 1.54
CA GLY A 94 -18.41 5.83 2.40
C GLY A 94 -18.93 4.47 1.92
N ALA A 95 -18.88 4.19 0.62
CA ALA A 95 -19.23 2.90 0.04
C ALA A 95 -18.09 1.86 0.12
N GLY A 96 -16.86 2.29 0.45
CA GLY A 96 -15.69 1.42 0.61
C GLY A 96 -14.71 1.40 -0.57
N PHE A 97 -14.81 2.40 -1.48
CA PHE A 97 -13.77 2.64 -2.48
C PHE A 97 -12.59 3.39 -1.87
N GLY A 98 -11.37 3.03 -2.27
CA GLY A 98 -10.14 3.64 -1.74
C GLY A 98 -9.86 5.02 -2.32
N SER A 99 -10.09 5.21 -3.63
CA SER A 99 -9.96 6.52 -4.30
C SER A 99 -10.84 6.63 -5.53
N VAL A 100 -10.94 7.84 -6.08
CA VAL A 100 -11.70 8.12 -7.30
C VAL A 100 -10.92 9.03 -8.24
N LEU A 101 -10.94 8.67 -9.52
CA LEU A 101 -10.39 9.45 -10.63
C LEU A 101 -11.48 9.79 -11.64
N TYR A 102 -11.64 11.06 -11.95
CA TYR A 102 -12.64 11.50 -12.92
C TYR A 102 -12.07 11.62 -14.32
N LYS A 103 -12.77 11.03 -15.31
CA LYS A 103 -12.45 11.19 -16.75
C LYS A 103 -12.86 12.59 -17.23
N PRO A 104 -12.04 13.33 -18.03
CA PRO A 104 -10.68 12.99 -18.46
C PRO A 104 -9.64 13.24 -17.37
N PHE A 105 -8.55 12.48 -17.38
CA PHE A 105 -7.46 12.55 -16.43
C PHE A 105 -6.09 12.56 -17.13
N SER A 106 -5.07 13.06 -16.45
CA SER A 106 -3.68 12.99 -16.86
C SER A 106 -2.97 11.75 -16.34
N ILE A 107 -1.77 11.48 -16.84
CA ILE A 107 -0.89 10.39 -16.36
C ILE A 107 -0.61 10.57 -14.86
N ASP A 108 -0.22 11.77 -14.45
CA ASP A 108 0.13 12.06 -13.06
C ASP A 108 -1.07 11.89 -12.12
N GLU A 109 -2.28 12.28 -12.56
CA GLU A 109 -3.50 12.09 -11.78
C GLU A 109 -3.87 10.61 -11.62
N LEU A 110 -3.68 9.78 -12.65
CA LEU A 110 -3.91 8.33 -12.56
C LEU A 110 -2.95 7.68 -11.57
N LEU A 111 -1.66 8.00 -11.67
CA LEU A 111 -0.64 7.43 -10.79
C LEU A 111 -0.85 7.88 -9.33
N ALA A 112 -1.10 9.17 -9.11
CA ALA A 112 -1.39 9.71 -7.77
C ALA A 112 -2.66 9.10 -7.15
N ALA A 113 -3.75 8.93 -7.93
CA ALA A 113 -4.97 8.31 -7.45
C ALA A 113 -4.79 6.81 -7.15
N ALA A 114 -3.94 6.11 -7.91
CA ALA A 114 -3.59 4.72 -7.66
C ALA A 114 -2.76 4.60 -6.38
N GLU A 115 -1.79 5.47 -6.18
CA GLU A 115 -1.00 5.55 -4.95
C GLU A 115 -1.89 5.87 -3.74
N GLU A 116 -2.79 6.85 -3.85
CA GLU A 116 -3.78 7.17 -2.82
C GLU A 116 -4.67 5.96 -2.49
N CYS A 117 -5.11 5.20 -3.49
CA CYS A 117 -5.99 4.06 -3.33
C CYS A 117 -5.32 2.85 -2.69
N ILE A 118 -4.09 2.55 -3.10
CA ILE A 118 -3.27 1.51 -2.48
C ILE A 118 -2.92 1.95 -1.06
N GLY A 119 -2.99 3.26 -0.80
CA GLY A 119 -2.52 4.00 0.33
C GLY A 119 -3.12 3.65 1.67
N GLU A 120 -2.54 4.12 2.73
CA GLU A 120 -2.55 3.86 4.15
C GLU A 120 -2.17 2.42 4.59
N ASP A 121 -2.24 1.39 3.73
CA ASP A 121 -1.50 0.13 3.85
C ASP A 121 -0.43 -0.01 2.75
N SER A 122 -0.22 1.03 1.93
CA SER A 122 1.02 1.16 1.17
C SER A 122 2.10 1.60 2.17
N THR A 123 2.66 0.63 2.86
CA THR A 123 4.06 0.81 3.27
C THR A 123 4.78 1.37 2.05
N PRO A 124 5.35 2.59 2.11
CA PRO A 124 6.16 3.11 1.02
C PRO A 124 7.05 1.97 0.57
N ARG A 125 7.15 1.75 -0.73
CA ARG A 125 7.96 0.64 -1.26
C ARG A 125 9.35 0.87 -0.74
N ILE A 126 9.76 0.04 0.24
CA ILE A 126 11.06 0.19 0.89
C ILE A 126 12.11 0.17 -0.21
N ASP A 127 12.76 1.29 -0.41
CA ASP A 127 13.80 1.45 -1.42
C ASP A 127 15.17 1.34 -0.75
N LEU A 128 15.81 0.20 -0.91
CA LEU A 128 17.18 0.00 -0.41
C LEU A 128 18.25 0.64 -1.31
N GLY A 129 17.89 1.17 -2.48
CA GLY A 129 18.79 1.80 -3.44
C GLY A 129 19.69 2.89 -2.84
N PRO A 130 19.16 3.84 -2.03
CA PRO A 130 19.98 4.88 -1.40
C PRO A 130 21.11 4.35 -0.54
N LEU A 131 20.98 3.16 0.05
CA LEU A 131 22.03 2.53 0.85
C LEU A 131 23.23 2.10 0.00
N PHE A 132 23.06 1.94 -1.31
CA PHE A 132 24.09 1.46 -2.22
C PHE A 132 24.86 2.56 -2.94
N ALA A 133 24.45 3.81 -2.77
CA ALA A 133 25.06 4.94 -3.44
C ALA A 133 26.57 5.08 -3.13
N TYR A 134 27.02 4.63 -1.95
CA TYR A 134 28.41 4.71 -1.51
C TYR A 134 28.82 3.50 -0.67
N GLY A 135 29.96 2.88 -0.96
CA GLY A 135 30.56 1.81 -0.15
C GLY A 135 30.11 0.39 -0.51
N ASP A 136 30.48 -0.55 0.32
CA ASP A 136 30.19 -1.98 0.12
C ASP A 136 28.70 -2.29 0.41
N LYS A 137 27.98 -2.73 -0.65
CA LYS A 137 26.56 -3.07 -0.59
C LYS A 137 26.29 -4.10 0.51
N ARG A 138 27.05 -5.19 0.53
CA ARG A 138 26.84 -6.31 1.44
C ARG A 138 27.02 -5.90 2.89
N GLN A 139 28.09 -5.18 3.18
CA GLN A 139 28.37 -4.69 4.53
C GLN A 139 27.27 -3.77 5.05
N ARG A 140 26.70 -2.91 4.18
CA ARG A 140 25.60 -2.02 4.55
C ARG A 140 24.31 -2.78 4.83
N LEU A 141 23.98 -3.78 4.01
CA LEU A 141 22.81 -4.63 4.23
C LEU A 141 22.94 -5.46 5.51
N GLU A 142 24.12 -6.03 5.79
CA GLU A 142 24.40 -6.75 7.04
C GLU A 142 24.26 -5.83 8.27
N CYS A 143 24.71 -4.57 8.15
CA CYS A 143 24.54 -3.57 9.20
C CYS A 143 23.05 -3.23 9.39
N LEU A 144 22.32 -2.96 8.31
CA LEU A 144 20.88 -2.65 8.36
C LEU A 144 20.12 -3.79 9.06
N VAL A 145 20.34 -5.04 8.66
CA VAL A 145 19.66 -6.20 9.27
C VAL A 145 19.94 -6.24 10.78
N ARG A 146 21.20 -6.18 11.17
CA ARG A 146 21.60 -6.28 12.59
C ARG A 146 21.00 -5.15 13.45
N GLU A 147 21.09 -3.90 12.98
CA GLU A 147 20.55 -2.76 13.74
C GLU A 147 19.01 -2.83 13.79
N THR A 148 18.34 -3.13 12.66
CA THR A 148 16.88 -3.29 12.66
C THR A 148 16.40 -4.41 13.59
N GLU A 149 17.07 -5.57 13.63
CA GLU A 149 16.74 -6.64 14.58
C GLU A 149 16.80 -6.18 16.05
N LYS A 150 17.86 -5.45 16.40
CA LYS A 150 18.05 -4.89 17.74
C LYS A 150 16.98 -3.85 18.08
N GLU A 151 16.68 -2.96 17.16
CA GLU A 151 15.68 -1.90 17.31
C GLU A 151 14.28 -2.49 17.47
N MET A 152 13.92 -3.48 16.67
CA MET A 152 12.61 -4.16 16.77
C MET A 152 12.44 -4.91 18.10
N ALA A 153 13.52 -5.50 18.62
CA ALA A 153 13.47 -6.13 19.94
C ALA A 153 13.22 -5.10 21.05
N ALA A 154 13.87 -3.95 20.97
CA ALA A 154 13.66 -2.86 21.93
C ALA A 154 12.23 -2.27 21.85
N ILE A 155 11.73 -2.01 20.64
CA ILE A 155 10.35 -1.49 20.45
C ILE A 155 9.32 -2.47 21.06
N ARG A 156 9.47 -3.78 20.86
CA ARG A 156 8.56 -4.77 21.45
C ARG A 156 8.60 -4.73 22.98
N GLU A 157 9.81 -4.71 23.56
CA GLU A 157 9.98 -4.70 25.01
C GLU A 157 9.37 -3.44 25.66
N GLU A 158 9.65 -2.26 25.09
CA GLU A 158 9.16 -1.01 25.64
C GLU A 158 7.65 -0.80 25.40
N ALA A 159 7.11 -1.36 24.30
CA ALA A 159 5.67 -1.34 24.06
C ALA A 159 4.89 -2.21 25.07
N GLU A 160 5.42 -3.37 25.45
CA GLU A 160 4.82 -4.19 26.51
C GLU A 160 4.80 -3.46 27.88
N ARG A 161 5.85 -2.69 28.16
CA ARG A 161 5.95 -1.88 29.38
C ARG A 161 5.15 -0.59 29.30
N CYS A 162 4.69 -0.21 28.08
CA CYS A 162 4.08 1.10 27.78
C CYS A 162 4.97 2.28 28.19
N ASP A 163 6.30 2.13 28.06
CA ASP A 163 7.27 3.18 28.37
C ASP A 163 7.33 4.17 27.21
N ARG A 164 6.56 5.26 27.32
CA ARG A 164 6.43 6.28 26.26
C ARG A 164 7.75 6.97 25.96
N ASP A 165 8.54 7.31 26.98
CA ASP A 165 9.80 8.03 26.82
C ASP A 165 10.83 7.18 26.09
N ARG A 166 10.88 5.88 26.39
CA ARG A 166 11.78 4.94 25.72
C ARG A 166 11.34 4.64 24.31
N LEU A 167 10.04 4.52 24.06
CA LEU A 167 9.52 4.36 22.71
C LEU A 167 9.80 5.58 21.84
N ASP A 168 9.61 6.79 22.38
CA ASP A 168 9.92 8.03 21.68
C ASP A 168 11.41 8.12 21.33
N TYR A 169 12.30 7.77 22.26
CA TYR A 169 13.73 7.65 21.99
C TYR A 169 14.02 6.72 20.81
N TRP A 170 13.41 5.53 20.77
CA TRP A 170 13.65 4.58 19.68
C TRP A 170 13.09 5.05 18.35
N ILE A 171 11.93 5.69 18.34
CA ILE A 171 11.36 6.29 17.11
C ILE A 171 12.35 7.29 16.51
N HIS A 172 12.86 8.23 17.30
CA HIS A 172 13.84 9.20 16.85
C HIS A 172 15.14 8.57 16.39
N HIS A 173 15.61 7.51 17.05
CA HIS A 173 16.82 6.80 16.69
C HIS A 173 16.69 6.11 15.32
N ILE A 174 15.57 5.48 15.06
CA ILE A 174 15.28 4.71 13.85
C ILE A 174 14.93 5.64 12.66
N CYS A 175 14.26 6.75 12.94
CA CYS A 175 13.61 7.60 11.93
C CYS A 175 14.55 7.97 10.77
N SER A 176 15.79 8.40 11.07
CA SER A 176 16.75 8.85 10.05
C SER A 176 17.15 7.76 9.06
N SER A 177 17.32 6.53 9.53
CA SER A 177 17.66 5.38 8.67
C SER A 177 16.46 4.91 7.85
N TRP A 178 15.27 4.93 8.44
CA TRP A 178 14.04 4.52 7.76
C TRP A 178 13.54 5.55 6.75
N MET A 179 13.71 6.84 7.01
CA MET A 179 13.45 7.90 6.01
C MET A 179 14.30 7.74 4.75
N LEU A 180 15.55 7.31 4.89
CA LEU A 180 16.44 7.08 3.76
C LEU A 180 15.94 5.99 2.81
N ILE A 181 15.19 5.03 3.32
CA ILE A 181 14.64 3.89 2.58
C ILE A 181 13.11 3.97 2.42
N HIS A 182 12.50 5.11 2.71
CA HIS A 182 11.06 5.35 2.64
C HIS A 182 10.22 4.37 3.46
N ALA A 183 10.65 4.06 4.70
CA ALA A 183 10.01 3.10 5.58
C ALA A 183 9.40 3.72 6.87
N GLU A 184 9.42 5.05 7.00
CA GLU A 184 9.10 5.78 8.22
C GLU A 184 7.61 5.83 8.60
N GLY A 185 6.69 5.51 7.69
CA GLY A 185 5.24 5.65 7.92
C GLY A 185 4.75 5.07 9.25
N PRO A 186 5.01 3.79 9.59
CA PRO A 186 4.61 3.22 10.86
C PRO A 186 5.25 3.88 12.10
N LEU A 187 6.45 4.48 11.95
CA LEU A 187 7.10 5.24 13.04
C LEU A 187 6.32 6.53 13.32
N GLN A 188 5.86 7.22 12.26
CA GLN A 188 5.06 8.44 12.41
C GLN A 188 3.73 8.13 13.08
N GLU A 189 3.05 7.06 12.69
CA GLU A 189 1.80 6.63 13.33
C GLU A 189 1.99 6.33 14.83
N LEU A 190 3.05 5.61 15.20
CA LEU A 190 3.37 5.34 16.61
C LEU A 190 3.71 6.63 17.35
N TYR A 191 4.46 7.55 16.74
CA TYR A 191 4.78 8.86 17.30
C TYR A 191 3.52 9.65 17.63
N ASP A 192 2.56 9.71 16.69
CA ASP A 192 1.30 10.44 16.88
C ASP A 192 0.46 9.86 18.05
N VAL A 193 0.45 8.54 18.17
CA VAL A 193 -0.21 7.84 19.31
C VAL A 193 0.48 8.14 20.63
N LEU A 194 1.82 8.21 20.66
CA LEU A 194 2.59 8.51 21.87
C LEU A 194 2.39 9.95 22.33
N HIS A 195 2.36 10.92 21.40
CA HIS A 195 2.21 12.34 21.71
C HIS A 195 0.74 12.80 21.79
N GLY A 196 -0.20 11.93 21.41
CA GLY A 196 -1.63 12.09 21.60
C GLY A 196 -2.13 11.47 22.92
N ASN A 197 -3.44 11.24 22.97
CA ASN A 197 -4.09 10.54 24.09
C ASN A 197 -4.18 9.02 23.88
N GLY A 198 -3.21 8.43 23.18
CA GLY A 198 -3.23 7.01 22.86
C GLY A 198 -3.22 6.12 24.08
N THR A 199 -4.04 5.08 24.04
CA THR A 199 -4.16 4.06 25.10
C THR A 199 -2.98 3.07 25.03
N ALA A 200 -2.78 2.30 26.10
CA ALA A 200 -1.78 1.23 26.11
C ALA A 200 -2.01 0.18 25.00
N GLU A 201 -3.27 -0.07 24.65
CA GLU A 201 -3.63 -1.01 23.57
C GLU A 201 -3.26 -0.45 22.20
N GLU A 202 -3.53 0.82 21.96
CA GLU A 202 -3.10 1.50 20.72
C GLU A 202 -1.59 1.56 20.59
N ILE A 203 -0.86 1.86 21.67
CA ILE A 203 0.61 1.84 21.67
C ILE A 203 1.13 0.47 21.22
N ARG A 204 0.62 -0.64 21.80
CA ARG A 204 1.02 -2.00 21.39
C ARG A 204 0.64 -2.30 19.94
N LYS A 205 -0.54 -1.89 19.51
CA LYS A 205 -1.00 -2.08 18.12
C LYS A 205 -0.05 -1.40 17.13
N TYR A 206 0.27 -0.13 17.35
CA TYR A 206 1.12 0.63 16.43
C TYR A 206 2.60 0.25 16.55
N ALA A 207 3.09 -0.12 17.72
CA ALA A 207 4.40 -0.76 17.86
C ALA A 207 4.49 -2.08 17.09
N GLY A 208 3.39 -2.85 17.03
CA GLY A 208 3.27 -4.05 16.19
C GLY A 208 3.42 -3.74 14.71
N LYS A 209 2.86 -2.62 14.21
CA LYS A 209 3.08 -2.16 12.83
C LYS A 209 4.54 -1.83 12.56
N VAL A 210 5.21 -1.10 13.47
CA VAL A 210 6.64 -0.77 13.36
C VAL A 210 7.48 -2.05 13.28
N THR A 211 7.23 -3.02 14.14
CA THR A 211 7.99 -4.28 14.12
C THR A 211 7.72 -5.13 12.88
N GLY A 212 6.49 -5.13 12.36
CA GLY A 212 6.15 -5.76 11.08
C GLY A 212 6.88 -5.13 9.88
N GLN A 213 6.99 -3.79 9.88
CA GLN A 213 7.78 -3.07 8.89
C GLN A 213 9.27 -3.45 8.99
N GLY A 214 9.83 -3.51 10.20
CA GLY A 214 11.21 -3.95 10.43
C GLY A 214 11.48 -5.36 9.90
N GLU A 215 10.56 -6.30 10.10
CA GLU A 215 10.65 -7.66 9.54
C GLU A 215 10.66 -7.66 8.01
N THR A 216 9.89 -6.75 7.40
CA THR A 216 9.88 -6.57 5.94
C THR A 216 11.21 -6.02 5.43
N ILE A 217 11.80 -5.01 6.10
CA ILE A 217 13.13 -4.46 5.80
C ILE A 217 14.19 -5.58 5.85
N ILE A 218 14.20 -6.36 6.93
CA ILE A 218 15.14 -7.47 7.12
C ILE A 218 15.02 -8.49 5.98
N ARG A 219 13.81 -8.88 5.63
CA ARG A 219 13.54 -9.84 4.55
C ARG A 219 14.04 -9.33 3.19
N LEU A 220 13.75 -8.06 2.87
CA LEU A 220 14.22 -7.43 1.63
C LEU A 220 15.75 -7.33 1.60
N ALA A 221 16.37 -6.89 2.71
CA ALA A 221 17.81 -6.77 2.80
C ALA A 221 18.52 -8.12 2.63
N ARG A 222 17.98 -9.20 3.21
CA ARG A 222 18.52 -10.56 3.06
C ARG A 222 18.40 -11.05 1.62
N LYS A 223 17.27 -10.79 0.96
CA LYS A 223 17.06 -11.13 -0.46
C LYS A 223 18.07 -10.42 -1.38
N GLU A 224 18.41 -9.17 -1.06
CA GLU A 224 19.40 -8.40 -1.82
C GLU A 224 20.86 -8.87 -1.60
N MET A 225 21.11 -9.72 -0.61
CA MET A 225 22.42 -10.33 -0.34
C MET A 225 22.62 -11.70 -1.02
N GLU A 226 21.53 -12.33 -1.50
CA GLU A 226 21.55 -13.60 -2.24
C GLU A 226 22.01 -13.38 -3.68
#